data_09571207e5daa01b929aa0d7d7e83a4a
#
_entry.id   09571207e5daa01b929aa0d7d7e83a4a
#
_cell.length_a   1.000
_cell.length_b   1.000
_cell.length_c   1.000
_cell.angle_alpha   90.00
_cell.angle_beta   90.00
_cell.angle_gamma   90.00
#
_symmetry.space_group_name_H-M   'P 1'
#
loop_
_entity.id
_entity.type
_entity.pdbx_description
1 polymer ?
#
loop_
_entity_poly.entity_id
_entity_poly.type
_entity_poly.pdbx_seq_one_letter_code
_entity_poly.pdbx_strand_id
1 'polypeptide(L)'
;MDILPEILNRRSIRKYKSTSVTDEQISDLILAASLAPSGSNKQPWDFIVVKSKEMKEKICELDHNQKWMLQAPVFIVCVGKSTYRKDDSMERTIRDSAIAITHILLQAQHMGLATCWTGWYEQDEMRNILGLTDKDYVTGIIIVGYADENPNARPRRKATYTEI
;
A
#
# COMPACT_ATOMS: atom_id res chain seq x y z
N MET A 1 3.24 -26.68 -8.38
CA MET A 1 3.88 -25.61 -7.59
C MET A 1 2.81 -25.13 -6.62
N ASP A 2 3.04 -25.32 -5.32
CA ASP A 2 2.06 -25.01 -4.26
C ASP A 2 2.35 -23.63 -3.68
N ILE A 3 2.06 -22.59 -4.49
CA ILE A 3 2.21 -21.18 -4.11
C ILE A 3 0.82 -20.55 -4.14
N LEU A 4 0.50 -19.75 -3.14
CA LEU A 4 -0.78 -19.05 -3.05
C LEU A 4 -1.11 -18.32 -4.37
N PRO A 5 -2.35 -18.50 -4.90
CA PRO A 5 -2.77 -17.88 -6.16
C PRO A 5 -2.61 -16.35 -6.14
N GLU A 6 -2.83 -15.71 -5.00
CA GLU A 6 -2.70 -14.26 -4.82
C GLU A 6 -1.26 -13.80 -5.07
N ILE A 7 -0.26 -14.58 -4.61
CA ILE A 7 1.17 -14.28 -4.86
C ILE A 7 1.50 -14.43 -6.34
N LEU A 8 1.00 -15.49 -6.97
CA LEU A 8 1.26 -15.78 -8.38
C LEU A 8 0.59 -14.77 -9.33
N ASN A 9 -0.63 -14.37 -9.01
CA ASN A 9 -1.50 -13.66 -9.95
C ASN A 9 -1.53 -12.14 -9.74
N ARG A 10 -1.16 -11.66 -8.52
CA ARG A 10 -1.15 -10.21 -8.26
C ARG A 10 -0.26 -9.45 -9.25
N ARG A 11 -0.81 -8.38 -9.79
CA ARG A 11 -0.11 -7.42 -10.68
C ARG A 11 -0.26 -6.00 -10.12
N SER A 12 0.68 -5.13 -10.48
CA SER A 12 0.50 -3.69 -10.29
C SER A 12 -0.36 -3.15 -11.42
N ILE A 13 -1.58 -2.75 -11.11
CA ILE A 13 -2.59 -2.28 -12.06
C ILE A 13 -2.57 -0.76 -12.10
N ARG A 14 -2.60 -0.20 -13.30
CA ARG A 14 -2.56 1.25 -13.54
C ARG A 14 -3.70 1.75 -14.43
N LYS A 15 -4.70 0.90 -14.68
CA LYS A 15 -5.94 1.25 -15.35
C LYS A 15 -7.10 0.67 -14.58
N TYR A 16 -8.03 1.53 -14.16
CA TYR A 16 -9.13 1.15 -13.26
C TYR A 16 -10.47 1.47 -13.87
N LYS A 17 -11.46 0.62 -13.55
CA LYS A 17 -12.88 0.88 -13.80
C LYS A 17 -13.40 1.94 -12.83
N SER A 18 -14.48 2.61 -13.22
CA SER A 18 -15.19 3.59 -12.36
C SER A 18 -16.00 2.95 -11.23
N THR A 19 -16.01 1.63 -11.12
CA THR A 19 -16.73 0.88 -10.07
C THR A 19 -16.18 1.24 -8.70
N SER A 20 -17.07 1.60 -7.76
CA SER A 20 -16.71 1.93 -6.39
C SER A 20 -16.24 0.71 -5.60
N VAL A 21 -15.34 0.92 -4.66
CA VAL A 21 -14.95 -0.03 -3.62
C VAL A 21 -15.80 0.25 -2.39
N THR A 22 -16.39 -0.79 -1.78
CA THR A 22 -17.28 -0.64 -0.62
C THR A 22 -16.50 -0.38 0.67
N ASP A 23 -17.17 0.17 1.67
CA ASP A 23 -16.56 0.39 2.99
C ASP A 23 -16.21 -0.92 3.69
N GLU A 24 -16.99 -1.97 3.47
CA GLU A 24 -16.71 -3.32 3.95
C GLU A 24 -15.40 -3.86 3.33
N GLN A 25 -15.25 -3.74 2.01
CA GLN A 25 -14.01 -4.14 1.34
C GLN A 25 -12.79 -3.38 1.86
N ILE A 26 -12.92 -2.07 2.10
CA ILE A 26 -11.85 -1.25 2.68
C ILE A 26 -11.52 -1.74 4.09
N SER A 27 -12.52 -2.02 4.90
CA SER A 27 -12.36 -2.54 6.26
C SER A 27 -11.62 -3.88 6.27
N ASP A 28 -11.93 -4.79 5.35
CA ASP A 28 -11.26 -6.07 5.21
C ASP A 28 -9.78 -5.90 4.82
N LEU A 29 -9.47 -4.95 3.94
CA LEU A 29 -8.08 -4.63 3.58
C LEU A 29 -7.28 -4.10 4.77
N ILE A 30 -7.86 -3.21 5.57
CA ILE A 30 -7.24 -2.67 6.78
C ILE A 30 -7.07 -3.76 7.84
N LEU A 31 -8.08 -4.63 8.00
CA LEU A 31 -7.99 -5.78 8.91
C LEU A 31 -6.85 -6.71 8.50
N ALA A 32 -6.75 -7.06 7.22
CA ALA A 32 -5.65 -7.89 6.72
C ALA A 32 -4.27 -7.27 7.00
N ALA A 33 -4.14 -5.95 6.83
CA ALA A 33 -2.92 -5.22 7.17
C ALA A 33 -2.62 -5.29 8.67
N SER A 34 -3.63 -5.16 9.53
CA SER A 34 -3.45 -5.20 10.98
C SER A 34 -3.01 -6.57 11.51
N LEU A 35 -3.26 -7.63 10.76
CA LEU A 35 -2.82 -8.99 11.05
C LEU A 35 -1.38 -9.29 10.60
N ALA A 36 -0.70 -8.33 10.00
CA ALA A 36 0.69 -8.48 9.59
C ALA A 36 1.62 -8.66 10.80
N PRO A 37 2.67 -9.49 10.69
CA PRO A 37 3.67 -9.58 11.75
C PRO A 37 4.48 -8.29 11.85
N SER A 38 4.92 -7.96 13.08
CA SER A 38 5.82 -6.84 13.34
C SER A 38 6.79 -7.18 14.47
N GLY A 39 7.93 -6.52 14.49
CA GLY A 39 8.94 -6.73 15.53
C GLY A 39 8.36 -6.52 16.94
N SER A 40 8.38 -7.57 17.79
CA SER A 40 7.77 -7.59 19.12
C SER A 40 6.27 -7.23 19.12
N ASN A 41 5.58 -7.49 18.02
CA ASN A 41 4.16 -7.18 17.81
C ASN A 41 3.82 -5.69 18.07
N LYS A 42 4.70 -4.79 17.68
CA LYS A 42 4.54 -3.35 17.91
C LYS A 42 3.50 -2.69 17.01
N GLN A 43 3.21 -3.29 15.85
CA GLN A 43 2.21 -2.80 14.90
C GLN A 43 2.36 -1.28 14.65
N PRO A 44 3.55 -0.83 14.21
CA PRO A 44 3.89 0.58 14.14
C PRO A 44 3.35 1.23 12.87
N TRP A 45 2.05 1.16 12.66
CA TRP A 45 1.37 1.68 11.48
C TRP A 45 -0.02 2.21 11.78
N ASP A 46 -0.41 3.22 11.02
CA ASP A 46 -1.78 3.69 10.86
C ASP A 46 -2.12 3.74 9.37
N PHE A 47 -3.39 3.87 9.06
CA PHE A 47 -3.87 3.95 7.68
C PHE A 47 -4.77 5.17 7.50
N ILE A 48 -4.57 5.89 6.38
CA ILE A 48 -5.45 6.98 5.95
C ILE A 48 -6.15 6.52 4.67
N VAL A 49 -7.48 6.46 4.71
CA VAL A 49 -8.30 6.14 3.54
C VAL A 49 -8.71 7.42 2.85
N VAL A 50 -8.27 7.61 1.61
CA VAL A 50 -8.51 8.80 0.81
C VAL A 50 -9.52 8.50 -0.28
N LYS A 51 -10.70 9.10 -0.17
CA LYS A 51 -11.79 9.04 -1.17
C LYS A 51 -12.03 10.39 -1.84
N SER A 52 -11.68 11.51 -1.18
CA SER A 52 -11.93 12.84 -1.73
C SER A 52 -11.10 13.08 -2.98
N LYS A 53 -11.74 13.64 -4.00
CA LYS A 53 -11.09 13.97 -5.28
C LYS A 53 -9.94 14.94 -5.06
N GLU A 54 -10.15 15.99 -4.27
CA GLU A 54 -9.16 17.02 -4.00
C GLU A 54 -7.87 16.44 -3.37
N MET A 55 -8.02 15.58 -2.36
CA MET A 55 -6.85 14.97 -1.72
C MET A 55 -6.13 13.98 -2.64
N LYS A 56 -6.86 13.21 -3.46
CA LYS A 56 -6.25 12.33 -4.46
C LYS A 56 -5.46 13.14 -5.51
N GLU A 57 -5.96 14.29 -5.92
CA GLU A 57 -5.26 15.18 -6.86
C GLU A 57 -3.96 15.72 -6.23
N LYS A 58 -3.99 16.21 -4.99
CA LYS A 58 -2.77 16.66 -4.26
C LYS A 58 -1.74 15.55 -4.13
N ILE A 59 -2.16 14.35 -3.75
CA ILE A 59 -1.26 13.18 -3.66
C ILE A 59 -0.66 12.85 -5.04
N CYS A 60 -1.48 12.86 -6.08
CA CYS A 60 -1.04 12.59 -7.45
C CYS A 60 0.01 13.61 -7.93
N GLU A 61 -0.16 14.89 -7.62
CA GLU A 61 0.79 15.95 -7.96
C GLU A 61 2.16 15.68 -7.31
N LEU A 62 2.18 15.34 -6.02
CA LEU A 62 3.41 15.03 -5.30
C LEU A 62 4.05 13.70 -5.74
N ASP A 63 3.26 12.74 -6.20
CA ASP A 63 3.76 11.46 -6.71
C ASP A 63 4.05 11.54 -8.23
N HIS A 64 4.81 12.56 -8.62
CA HIS A 64 5.28 12.80 -9.99
C HIS A 64 4.15 12.89 -11.02
N ASN A 65 2.99 13.40 -10.62
CA ASN A 65 1.86 13.64 -11.50
C ASN A 65 1.37 12.38 -12.25
N GLN A 66 1.41 11.25 -11.59
CA GLN A 66 0.99 9.94 -12.13
C GLN A 66 -0.54 9.86 -12.30
N LYS A 67 -1.09 10.59 -13.25
CA LYS A 67 -2.55 10.79 -13.46
C LYS A 67 -3.39 9.51 -13.57
N TRP A 68 -2.77 8.37 -13.89
CA TRP A 68 -3.47 7.08 -13.91
C TRP A 68 -4.06 6.72 -12.54
N MET A 69 -3.46 7.21 -11.44
CA MET A 69 -3.94 6.97 -10.07
C MET A 69 -5.38 7.48 -9.87
N LEU A 70 -5.70 8.61 -10.49
CA LEU A 70 -6.98 9.29 -10.31
C LEU A 70 -8.18 8.51 -10.86
N GLN A 71 -7.94 7.48 -11.67
CA GLN A 71 -8.98 6.57 -12.14
C GLN A 71 -9.52 5.69 -11.01
N ALA A 72 -8.70 5.41 -10.00
CA ALA A 72 -9.10 4.54 -8.90
C ALA A 72 -9.99 5.28 -7.89
N PRO A 73 -11.02 4.60 -7.34
CA PRO A 73 -11.95 5.20 -6.38
C PRO A 73 -11.29 5.52 -5.03
N VAL A 74 -10.31 4.74 -4.59
CA VAL A 74 -9.75 4.81 -3.22
C VAL A 74 -8.23 4.73 -3.25
N PHE A 75 -7.57 5.54 -2.39
CA PHE A 75 -6.19 5.34 -2.00
C PHE A 75 -6.13 4.96 -0.52
N ILE A 76 -5.26 4.03 -0.16
CA ILE A 76 -4.94 3.69 1.22
C ILE A 76 -3.48 4.10 1.46
N VAL A 77 -3.28 5.09 2.31
CA VAL A 77 -1.94 5.54 2.71
C VAL A 77 -1.53 4.76 3.95
N CYS A 78 -0.41 4.05 3.89
CA CYS A 78 0.17 3.39 5.04
C CYS A 78 1.20 4.33 5.70
N VAL A 79 0.94 4.71 6.94
CA VAL A 79 1.77 5.61 7.73
C VAL A 79 2.52 4.82 8.79
N GLY A 80 3.83 4.75 8.68
CA GLY A 80 4.68 4.19 9.73
C GLY A 80 4.78 5.17 10.90
N LYS A 81 4.54 4.66 12.12
CA LYS A 81 4.49 5.41 13.38
C LYS A 81 5.68 5.01 14.27
N SER A 82 6.82 5.71 14.17
CA SER A 82 7.99 5.38 14.98
C SER A 82 7.73 5.49 16.49
N THR A 83 6.83 6.40 16.89
CA THR A 83 6.42 6.60 18.27
C THR A 83 5.72 5.40 18.92
N TYR A 84 5.23 4.43 18.12
CA TYR A 84 4.66 3.17 18.66
C TYR A 84 5.74 2.19 19.11
N ARG A 85 7.01 2.50 18.87
CA ARG A 85 8.17 1.72 19.28
C ARG A 85 8.92 2.42 20.42
N LYS A 86 9.44 1.65 21.38
CA LYS A 86 10.24 2.20 22.49
C LYS A 86 11.62 2.75 22.02
N ASP A 87 12.11 2.27 20.88
CA ASP A 87 13.40 2.65 20.31
C ASP A 87 13.28 3.73 19.23
N ASP A 88 12.07 4.23 18.97
CA ASP A 88 11.74 5.23 17.94
C ASP A 88 12.36 4.91 16.56
N SER A 89 12.69 3.63 16.30
CA SER A 89 13.40 3.22 15.08
C SER A 89 12.54 3.37 13.84
N MET A 90 12.82 4.36 13.03
CA MET A 90 12.14 4.59 11.74
C MET A 90 12.42 3.45 10.75
N GLU A 91 13.67 2.97 10.67
CA GLU A 91 14.02 1.85 9.77
C GLU A 91 13.18 0.59 10.04
N ARG A 92 13.03 0.21 11.30
CA ARG A 92 12.20 -0.94 11.69
C ARG A 92 10.71 -0.68 11.45
N THR A 93 10.28 0.54 11.68
CA THR A 93 8.90 0.98 11.42
C THR A 93 8.55 0.86 9.94
N ILE A 94 9.41 1.34 9.05
CA ILE A 94 9.22 1.23 7.59
C ILE A 94 9.16 -0.25 7.17
N ARG A 95 10.06 -1.09 7.71
CA ARG A 95 10.09 -2.51 7.41
C ARG A 95 8.79 -3.21 7.81
N ASP A 96 8.34 -2.99 9.04
CA ASP A 96 7.11 -3.58 9.56
C ASP A 96 5.89 -3.08 8.77
N SER A 97 5.81 -1.78 8.48
CA SER A 97 4.72 -1.19 7.69
C SER A 97 4.67 -1.72 6.24
N ALA A 98 5.83 -2.01 5.63
CA ALA A 98 5.89 -2.61 4.29
C ALA A 98 5.30 -4.04 4.27
N ILE A 99 5.43 -4.80 5.37
CA ILE A 99 4.78 -6.10 5.51
C ILE A 99 3.26 -5.93 5.55
N ALA A 100 2.76 -4.95 6.32
CA ALA A 100 1.33 -4.65 6.37
C ALA A 100 0.76 -4.26 5.00
N ILE A 101 1.48 -3.44 4.22
CA ILE A 101 1.10 -3.13 2.83
C ILE A 101 1.00 -4.41 2.00
N THR A 102 1.96 -5.34 2.13
CA THR A 102 1.93 -6.59 1.36
C THR A 102 0.67 -7.41 1.67
N HIS A 103 0.20 -7.43 2.92
CA HIS A 103 -1.07 -8.06 3.29
C HIS A 103 -2.27 -7.41 2.58
N ILE A 104 -2.32 -6.07 2.49
CA ILE A 104 -3.35 -5.36 1.70
C ILE A 104 -3.34 -5.83 0.24
N LEU A 105 -2.15 -5.90 -0.38
CA LEU A 105 -2.04 -6.27 -1.79
C LEU A 105 -2.54 -7.69 -2.08
N LEU A 106 -2.24 -8.65 -1.18
CA LEU A 106 -2.66 -10.04 -1.32
C LEU A 106 -4.16 -10.19 -1.03
N GLN A 107 -4.66 -9.55 0.02
CA GLN A 107 -6.08 -9.56 0.35
C GLN A 107 -6.93 -8.92 -0.77
N ALA A 108 -6.47 -7.81 -1.33
CA ALA A 108 -7.14 -7.18 -2.47
C ALA A 108 -7.24 -8.13 -3.67
N GLN A 109 -6.14 -8.83 -3.99
CA GLN A 109 -6.13 -9.85 -5.06
C GLN A 109 -7.13 -10.98 -4.78
N HIS A 110 -7.20 -11.45 -3.53
CA HIS A 110 -8.17 -12.47 -3.10
C HIS A 110 -9.63 -12.02 -3.31
N MET A 111 -9.90 -10.73 -3.02
CA MET A 111 -11.23 -10.13 -3.15
C MET A 111 -11.58 -9.71 -4.59
N GLY A 112 -10.72 -9.99 -5.57
CA GLY A 112 -10.91 -9.54 -6.95
C GLY A 112 -10.71 -8.05 -7.17
N LEU A 113 -10.12 -7.35 -6.19
CA LEU A 113 -9.69 -5.97 -6.31
C LEU A 113 -8.30 -5.89 -6.95
N ALA A 114 -8.02 -4.76 -7.55
CA ALA A 114 -6.77 -4.44 -8.19
C ALA A 114 -6.03 -3.37 -7.40
N THR A 115 -4.70 -3.49 -7.33
CA THR A 115 -3.86 -2.57 -6.59
C THR A 115 -2.61 -2.16 -7.35
N CYS A 116 -2.09 -0.98 -7.01
CA CYS A 116 -0.72 -0.58 -7.28
C CYS A 116 -0.15 0.13 -6.05
N TRP A 117 1.02 -0.28 -5.62
CA TRP A 117 1.77 0.43 -4.58
C TRP A 117 2.66 1.48 -5.26
N THR A 118 2.55 2.74 -4.80
CA THR A 118 3.43 3.83 -5.18
C THR A 118 4.13 4.42 -3.95
N GLY A 119 5.27 5.05 -4.17
CA GLY A 119 6.12 5.63 -3.11
C GLY A 119 7.16 6.58 -3.70
N TRP A 120 6.82 7.23 -4.81
CA TRP A 120 7.75 8.11 -5.53
C TRP A 120 7.45 9.58 -5.24
N TYR A 121 7.59 9.97 -3.99
CA TYR A 121 7.34 11.32 -3.49
C TYR A 121 8.32 11.69 -2.38
N GLU A 122 8.48 12.99 -2.15
CA GLU A 122 9.24 13.52 -1.02
C GLU A 122 8.43 13.42 0.27
N GLN A 123 9.06 12.91 1.34
CA GLN A 123 8.36 12.61 2.60
C GLN A 123 7.81 13.87 3.27
N ASP A 124 8.58 14.97 3.28
CA ASP A 124 8.17 16.19 3.94
C ASP A 124 6.92 16.80 3.32
N GLU A 125 6.86 16.83 1.99
CA GLU A 125 5.73 17.36 1.25
C GLU A 125 4.49 16.49 1.47
N MET A 126 4.66 15.16 1.39
CA MET A 126 3.55 14.22 1.58
C MET A 126 3.03 14.27 3.03
N ARG A 127 3.91 14.31 4.04
CA ARG A 127 3.50 14.49 5.44
C ARG A 127 2.72 15.78 5.64
N ASN A 128 3.18 16.87 5.04
CA ASN A 128 2.52 18.17 5.18
C ASN A 128 1.07 18.16 4.70
N ILE A 129 0.79 17.64 3.50
CA ILE A 129 -0.58 17.58 2.97
C ILE A 129 -1.48 16.61 3.74
N LEU A 130 -0.91 15.60 4.39
CA LEU A 130 -1.63 14.61 5.20
C LEU A 130 -1.75 15.00 6.67
N GLY A 131 -1.18 16.13 7.11
CA GLY A 131 -1.21 16.57 8.50
C GLY A 131 -0.40 15.69 9.45
N LEU A 132 0.68 15.06 8.95
CA LEU A 132 1.57 14.18 9.69
C LEU A 132 2.77 14.93 10.26
N THR A 133 3.47 14.30 11.19
CA THR A 133 4.67 14.85 11.87
C THR A 133 5.96 14.28 11.31
N ASP A 134 7.11 14.79 11.73
CA ASP A 134 8.44 14.26 11.42
C ASP A 134 8.70 12.86 12.02
N LYS A 135 7.88 12.44 12.99
CA LYS A 135 7.89 11.11 13.59
C LYS A 135 7.12 10.05 12.78
N ASP A 136 6.46 10.48 11.74
CA ASP A 136 5.66 9.66 10.84
C ASP A 136 6.40 9.46 9.51
N TYR A 137 6.18 8.30 8.87
CA TYR A 137 6.74 8.01 7.56
C TYR A 137 5.65 7.46 6.65
N VAL A 138 5.42 8.08 5.51
CA VAL A 138 4.51 7.54 4.51
C VAL A 138 5.20 6.40 3.79
N THR A 139 4.97 5.16 4.24
CA THR A 139 5.62 3.96 3.73
C THR A 139 5.19 3.63 2.32
N GLY A 140 3.97 3.96 1.98
CA GLY A 140 3.45 3.79 0.64
C GLY A 140 1.99 4.18 0.52
N ILE A 141 1.59 4.42 -0.71
CA ILE A 141 0.21 4.68 -1.08
C ILE A 141 -0.27 3.54 -1.96
N ILE A 142 -1.32 2.88 -1.54
CA ILE A 142 -1.93 1.76 -2.25
C ILE A 142 -3.14 2.29 -3.00
N ILE A 143 -3.06 2.29 -4.33
CA ILE A 143 -4.14 2.65 -5.23
C ILE A 143 -5.05 1.44 -5.36
N VAL A 144 -6.35 1.57 -5.05
CA VAL A 144 -7.30 0.45 -4.96
C VAL A 144 -8.52 0.70 -5.82
N GLY A 145 -8.91 -0.31 -6.59
CA GLY A 145 -10.08 -0.30 -7.44
C GLY A 145 -10.31 -1.63 -8.15
N TYR A 146 -11.08 -1.62 -9.22
CA TYR A 146 -11.25 -2.78 -10.10
C TYR A 146 -10.43 -2.60 -11.37
N ALA A 147 -9.70 -3.65 -11.78
CA ALA A 147 -8.85 -3.60 -12.96
C ALA A 147 -9.65 -3.36 -14.25
N ASP A 148 -9.16 -2.44 -15.10
CA ASP A 148 -9.57 -2.26 -16.49
C ASP A 148 -8.43 -2.64 -17.47
N GLU A 149 -7.49 -3.44 -17.00
CA GLU A 149 -6.40 -4.03 -17.75
C GLU A 149 -6.03 -5.40 -17.19
N ASN A 150 -5.33 -6.20 -17.99
CA ASN A 150 -4.78 -7.49 -17.56
C ASN A 150 -3.33 -7.63 -18.08
N PRO A 151 -2.38 -6.99 -17.41
CA PRO A 151 -0.99 -6.98 -17.88
C PRO A 151 -0.34 -8.35 -17.70
N ASN A 152 0.48 -8.74 -18.65
CA ASN A 152 1.29 -9.94 -18.56
C ASN A 152 2.24 -9.90 -17.35
N ALA A 153 2.53 -11.06 -16.80
CA ALA A 153 3.54 -11.20 -15.76
C ALA A 153 4.92 -10.77 -16.32
N ARG A 154 5.58 -9.85 -15.61
CA ARG A 154 6.97 -9.51 -15.95
C ARG A 154 7.91 -10.64 -15.52
N PRO A 155 8.97 -10.93 -16.29
CA PRO A 155 9.98 -11.90 -15.89
C PRO A 155 10.53 -11.61 -14.49
N ARG A 156 10.78 -12.66 -13.73
CA ARG A 156 11.41 -12.56 -12.41
C ARG A 156 12.81 -13.11 -12.47
N ARG A 157 13.74 -12.44 -11.80
CA ARG A 157 15.07 -13.02 -11.57
C ARG A 157 14.91 -14.28 -10.70
N LYS A 158 15.61 -15.35 -11.04
CA LYS A 158 15.67 -16.55 -10.20
C LYS A 158 16.29 -16.17 -8.85
N ALA A 159 15.59 -16.50 -7.77
CA ALA A 159 16.16 -16.36 -6.44
C ALA A 159 17.26 -17.40 -6.23
N THR A 160 18.30 -17.01 -5.53
CA THR A 160 19.39 -17.91 -5.09
C THR A 160 19.38 -18.01 -3.57
N TYR A 161 19.78 -19.13 -3.04
CA TYR A 161 19.96 -19.34 -1.60
C TYR A 161 21.24 -20.18 -1.39
N THR A 162 21.78 -20.10 -0.20
CA THR A 162 22.95 -20.88 0.22
C THR A 162 22.54 -21.67 1.47
N GLU A 163 22.86 -22.93 1.47
CA GLU A 163 22.78 -23.79 2.65
C GLU A 163 24.15 -23.76 3.35
N ILE A 164 24.14 -23.59 4.69
CA ILE A 164 25.34 -23.51 5.52
C ILE A 164 25.30 -24.64 6.56
#